data_4759e74dc54e27e8e9f7778c2ba576ec
#
_entry.id   4759e74dc54e27e8e9f7778c2ba576ec
#
_cell.length_a   1.000
_cell.length_b   1.000
_cell.length_c   1.000
_cell.angle_alpha   90.00
_cell.angle_beta   90.00
_cell.angle_gamma   90.00
#
_symmetry.space_group_name_H-M   'P 1'
#
loop_
_entity.id
_entity.type
_entity.pdbx_description
1 polymer ?
#
loop_
_entity_poly.entity_id
_entity_poly.type
_entity_poly.pdbx_seq_one_letter_code
_entity_poly.pdbx_strand_id
1 'polypeptide(L)'
;EPCGARVGSPVFLRAVKEDSVLELWVKPDKSECYMLAKRYPIAAWSGKLGPKEKEGDRQTPEGFYEVEPSGLNPRSNYHLSFNIGYPNAYDRSLNRTGSFIMVHGRDVSIGCLAMTDSGIEEIYTMVEQALVHGQKNVPVQINPFVPTPARLSEEKDSPHAAFWADMARAWDWTERTRTPARVKAVNG
;
A
#
# COMPACT_ATOMS: atom_id res chain seq x y z
N GLU A 1 -7.42 -9.05 22.53
CA GLU A 1 -6.31 -9.12 21.53
C GLU A 1 -6.29 -10.53 20.94
N PRO A 2 -6.76 -10.74 19.75
CA PRO A 2 -6.66 -12.05 19.15
C PRO A 2 -5.18 -12.32 18.79
N CYS A 3 -4.66 -13.45 19.25
CA CYS A 3 -3.41 -14.06 18.83
C CYS A 3 -2.08 -13.33 19.11
N GLY A 4 -1.95 -12.50 20.14
CA GLY A 4 -0.67 -11.90 20.54
C GLY A 4 -0.19 -10.74 19.66
N ALA A 5 -1.03 -10.20 18.80
CA ALA A 5 -0.77 -8.93 18.10
C ALA A 5 -1.07 -7.76 19.02
N ARG A 6 -0.21 -6.74 19.02
CA ARG A 6 -0.34 -5.55 19.87
C ARG A 6 0.09 -4.29 19.10
N VAL A 7 -0.27 -3.15 19.63
CA VAL A 7 0.27 -1.87 19.18
C VAL A 7 1.80 -1.90 19.31
N GLY A 8 2.51 -1.58 18.23
CA GLY A 8 3.98 -1.71 18.14
C GLY A 8 4.48 -3.02 17.51
N SER A 9 3.60 -4.01 17.29
CA SER A 9 3.95 -5.16 16.46
C SER A 9 4.24 -4.73 15.01
N PRO A 10 5.12 -5.43 14.28
CA PRO A 10 5.38 -5.12 12.88
C PRO A 10 4.11 -5.22 12.02
N VAL A 11 3.97 -4.29 11.09
CA VAL A 11 2.80 -4.19 10.21
C VAL A 11 3.19 -4.12 8.74
N PHE A 12 2.27 -4.46 7.84
CA PHE A 12 2.30 -4.04 6.45
C PHE A 12 0.89 -3.70 5.97
N LEU A 13 0.81 -2.90 4.91
CA LEU A 13 -0.42 -2.42 4.31
C LEU A 13 -0.59 -2.99 2.91
N ARG A 14 -1.82 -3.40 2.57
CA ARG A 14 -2.17 -3.84 1.22
C ARG A 14 -3.48 -3.18 0.79
N ALA A 15 -3.41 -2.35 -0.25
CA ALA A 15 -4.57 -1.70 -0.83
C ALA A 15 -5.01 -2.41 -2.11
N VAL A 16 -6.31 -2.44 -2.34
CA VAL A 16 -6.97 -2.89 -3.58
C VAL A 16 -7.84 -1.75 -4.08
N LYS A 17 -7.45 -1.15 -5.22
CA LYS A 17 -8.12 0.05 -5.75
C LYS A 17 -9.56 -0.24 -6.18
N GLU A 18 -9.77 -1.31 -6.95
CA GLU A 18 -11.09 -1.70 -7.46
C GLU A 18 -12.11 -1.91 -6.34
N ASP A 19 -11.70 -2.58 -5.27
CA ASP A 19 -12.55 -2.84 -4.11
C ASP A 19 -12.63 -1.66 -3.13
N SER A 20 -11.81 -0.62 -3.35
CA SER A 20 -11.66 0.51 -2.43
C SER A 20 -11.40 0.07 -0.98
N VAL A 21 -10.46 -0.87 -0.79
CA VAL A 21 -10.11 -1.45 0.52
C VAL A 21 -8.62 -1.33 0.78
N LEU A 22 -8.26 -0.96 2.01
CA LEU A 22 -6.92 -1.08 2.56
C LEU A 22 -6.93 -2.09 3.71
N GLU A 23 -6.05 -3.06 3.62
CA GLU A 23 -5.84 -4.10 4.61
C GLU A 23 -4.65 -3.76 5.50
N LEU A 24 -4.85 -3.83 6.81
CA LEU A 24 -3.80 -3.78 7.82
C LEU A 24 -3.46 -5.20 8.24
N TRP A 25 -2.23 -5.59 8.02
CA TRP A 25 -1.67 -6.86 8.43
C TRP A 25 -0.69 -6.64 9.58
N VAL A 26 -0.76 -7.47 10.61
CA VAL A 26 0.05 -7.35 11.83
C VAL A 26 0.77 -8.67 12.09
N LYS A 27 2.04 -8.59 12.45
CA LYS A 27 2.84 -9.76 12.83
C LYS A 27 2.74 -9.97 14.35
N PRO A 28 2.08 -11.04 14.82
CA PRO A 28 2.01 -11.34 16.24
C PRO A 28 3.38 -11.63 16.84
N ASP A 29 3.52 -11.43 18.16
CA ASP A 29 4.71 -11.82 18.89
C ASP A 29 4.98 -13.32 18.70
N LYS A 30 6.24 -13.67 18.51
CA LYS A 30 6.71 -15.05 18.29
C LYS A 30 6.17 -15.73 17.02
N SER A 31 5.53 -14.98 16.11
CA SER A 31 5.12 -15.48 14.79
C SER A 31 6.06 -14.97 13.71
N GLU A 32 6.35 -15.81 12.71
CA GLU A 32 7.00 -15.37 11.48
C GLU A 32 5.99 -14.88 10.45
N CYS A 33 4.71 -15.19 10.65
CA CYS A 33 3.62 -14.86 9.74
C CYS A 33 2.82 -13.67 10.23
N TYR A 34 2.39 -12.84 9.28
CA TYR A 34 1.41 -11.79 9.52
C TYR A 34 0.00 -12.34 9.45
N MET A 35 -0.91 -11.69 10.14
CA MET A 35 -2.34 -11.95 10.06
C MET A 35 -3.08 -10.68 9.65
N LEU A 36 -4.15 -10.84 8.90
CA LEU A 36 -5.05 -9.75 8.58
C LEU A 36 -5.75 -9.29 9.86
N ALA A 37 -5.43 -8.08 10.31
CA ALA A 37 -6.02 -7.51 11.52
C ALA A 37 -7.33 -6.79 11.21
N LYS A 38 -7.35 -5.97 10.15
CA LYS A 38 -8.54 -5.18 9.80
C LYS A 38 -8.53 -4.76 8.34
N ARG A 39 -9.73 -4.60 7.77
CA ARG A 39 -9.98 -3.97 6.48
C ARG A 39 -10.62 -2.61 6.70
N TYR A 40 -10.11 -1.61 6.01
CA TYR A 40 -10.63 -0.23 6.04
C TYR A 40 -11.15 0.14 4.67
N PRO A 41 -12.32 0.75 4.55
CA PRO A 41 -12.75 1.33 3.30
C PRO A 41 -11.84 2.51 2.93
N ILE A 42 -11.40 2.57 1.68
CA ILE A 42 -10.75 3.74 1.10
C ILE A 42 -11.86 4.70 0.70
N ALA A 43 -11.94 5.86 1.35
CA ALA A 43 -12.98 6.84 1.08
C ALA A 43 -12.83 7.48 -0.31
N ALA A 44 -11.58 7.69 -0.76
CA ALA A 44 -11.29 8.16 -2.11
C ALA A 44 -9.88 7.75 -2.56
N TRP A 45 -9.78 7.37 -3.80
CA TRP A 45 -8.57 7.32 -4.61
C TRP A 45 -8.90 7.93 -5.98
N SER A 46 -7.92 8.21 -6.84
CA SER A 46 -8.18 8.91 -8.10
C SER A 46 -7.47 8.31 -9.30
N GLY A 47 -8.00 8.64 -10.48
CA GLY A 47 -7.56 8.09 -11.75
C GLY A 47 -8.33 6.82 -12.14
N LYS A 48 -7.64 5.87 -12.74
CA LYS A 48 -8.16 4.58 -13.22
C LYS A 48 -7.25 3.43 -12.75
N LEU A 49 -7.58 2.20 -13.08
CA LEU A 49 -6.64 1.09 -12.93
C LEU A 49 -5.44 1.32 -13.85
N GLY A 50 -4.25 1.11 -13.30
CA GLY A 50 -2.96 1.41 -13.92
C GLY A 50 -2.04 2.16 -12.97
N PRO A 51 -0.72 2.11 -13.22
CA PRO A 51 0.27 2.80 -12.41
C PRO A 51 0.20 4.32 -12.60
N LYS A 52 0.73 5.06 -11.64
CA LYS A 52 1.01 6.47 -11.80
C LYS A 52 2.28 6.64 -12.65
N GLU A 53 2.26 7.56 -13.61
CA GLU A 53 3.37 7.75 -14.53
C GLU A 53 4.05 9.11 -14.41
N LYS A 54 3.29 10.16 -14.12
CA LYS A 54 3.85 11.52 -14.07
C LYS A 54 3.20 12.40 -13.00
N GLU A 55 3.93 13.39 -12.58
CA GLU A 55 3.41 14.41 -11.69
C GLU A 55 2.17 15.11 -12.30
N GLY A 56 1.16 15.37 -11.48
CA GLY A 56 -0.06 16.04 -11.92
C GLY A 56 -1.05 15.18 -12.71
N ASP A 57 -0.78 13.90 -12.96
CA ASP A 57 -1.68 12.98 -13.66
C ASP A 57 -2.92 12.57 -12.84
N ARG A 58 -2.98 12.98 -11.58
CA ARG A 58 -4.07 12.66 -10.63
C ARG A 58 -4.33 11.16 -10.48
N GLN A 59 -3.30 10.36 -10.69
CA GLN A 59 -3.37 8.90 -10.67
C GLN A 59 -2.84 8.37 -9.34
N THR A 60 -3.63 7.56 -8.65
CA THR A 60 -3.16 6.76 -7.52
C THR A 60 -2.25 5.64 -8.04
N PRO A 61 -1.01 5.53 -7.54
CA PRO A 61 -0.05 4.55 -8.04
C PRO A 61 -0.47 3.11 -7.75
N GLU A 62 0.15 2.18 -8.46
CA GLU A 62 0.13 0.74 -8.20
C GLU A 62 1.57 0.25 -8.08
N GLY A 63 1.84 -0.67 -7.16
CA GLY A 63 3.18 -1.19 -6.94
C GLY A 63 3.50 -1.45 -5.47
N PHE A 64 4.81 -1.48 -5.18
CA PHE A 64 5.37 -1.82 -3.87
C PHE A 64 6.15 -0.62 -3.35
N TYR A 65 5.75 -0.11 -2.22
CA TYR A 65 6.26 1.10 -1.59
C TYR A 65 6.62 0.84 -0.13
N GLU A 66 7.24 1.82 0.51
CA GLU A 66 7.63 1.73 1.91
C GLU A 66 7.42 3.06 2.61
N VAL A 67 6.78 3.01 3.78
CA VAL A 67 6.72 4.16 4.67
C VAL A 67 7.97 4.17 5.54
N GLU A 68 8.78 5.20 5.39
CA GLU A 68 9.91 5.47 6.27
C GLU A 68 9.49 6.30 7.50
N PRO A 69 10.23 6.29 8.61
CA PRO A 69 9.95 7.15 9.76
C PRO A 69 9.81 8.64 9.40
N SER A 70 10.63 9.10 8.46
CA SER A 70 10.59 10.47 7.92
C SER A 70 9.34 10.78 7.10
N GLY A 71 8.60 9.76 6.68
CA GLY A 71 7.35 9.89 5.93
C GLY A 71 6.12 10.21 6.80
N LEU A 72 6.24 10.11 8.12
CA LEU A 72 5.14 10.41 9.03
C LEU A 72 4.87 11.93 9.10
N ASN A 73 3.60 12.31 9.00
CA ASN A 73 3.16 13.70 9.09
C ASN A 73 1.97 13.85 10.05
N PRO A 74 2.23 14.02 11.34
CA PRO A 74 1.18 14.21 12.35
C PRO A 74 0.50 15.60 12.30
N ARG A 75 1.02 16.52 11.48
CA ARG A 75 0.48 17.87 11.31
C ARG A 75 -0.08 18.08 9.90
N SER A 76 -0.64 17.03 9.33
CA SER A 76 -1.23 17.06 7.99
C SER A 76 -2.45 17.99 7.95
N ASN A 77 -2.60 18.74 6.86
CA ASN A 77 -3.84 19.46 6.56
C ASN A 77 -5.04 18.51 6.31
N TYR A 78 -4.77 17.23 6.16
CA TYR A 78 -5.75 16.14 6.01
C TYR A 78 -5.80 15.27 7.25
N HIS A 79 -5.82 15.89 8.43
CA HIS A 79 -5.85 15.28 9.75
C HIS A 79 -4.50 14.62 10.13
N LEU A 80 -4.27 13.40 9.69
CA LEU A 80 -2.99 12.67 9.78
C LEU A 80 -2.60 12.17 8.40
N SER A 81 -1.29 12.01 8.14
CA SER A 81 -0.86 11.38 6.90
C SER A 81 0.52 10.75 7.01
N PHE A 82 0.83 9.84 6.09
CA PHE A 82 2.18 9.34 5.86
C PHE A 82 2.45 9.15 4.37
N ASN A 83 3.71 9.40 3.98
CA ASN A 83 4.18 9.24 2.61
C ASN A 83 4.53 7.78 2.35
N ILE A 84 4.09 7.21 1.24
CA ILE A 84 4.41 5.84 0.85
C ILE A 84 5.74 5.68 0.11
N GLY A 85 6.48 6.77 -0.14
CA GLY A 85 7.77 6.71 -0.81
C GLY A 85 7.71 6.56 -2.34
N TYR A 86 6.60 6.99 -2.99
CA TYR A 86 6.55 7.10 -4.45
C TYR A 86 7.47 8.23 -4.95
N PRO A 87 8.18 8.10 -6.07
CA PRO A 87 8.38 6.91 -6.91
C PRO A 87 9.40 5.93 -6.31
N ASN A 88 9.15 4.63 -6.45
CA ASN A 88 10.11 3.60 -6.06
C ASN A 88 11.23 3.41 -7.11
N ALA A 89 12.11 2.42 -6.93
CA ALA A 89 13.21 2.16 -7.87
C ALA A 89 12.70 1.74 -9.27
N TYR A 90 11.63 0.94 -9.31
CA TYR A 90 11.02 0.52 -10.57
C TYR A 90 10.37 1.71 -11.30
N ASP A 91 9.63 2.55 -10.60
CA ASP A 91 9.03 3.76 -11.19
C ASP A 91 10.10 4.68 -11.79
N ARG A 92 11.20 4.88 -11.06
CA ARG A 92 12.34 5.68 -11.55
C ARG A 92 13.01 5.08 -12.76
N SER A 93 13.12 3.74 -12.86
CA SER A 93 13.70 3.08 -14.04
C SER A 93 12.85 3.30 -15.31
N LEU A 94 11.56 3.56 -15.13
CA LEU A 94 10.63 3.89 -16.20
C LEU A 94 10.43 5.41 -16.39
N ASN A 95 11.29 6.24 -15.78
CA ASN A 95 11.20 7.71 -15.81
C ASN A 95 9.87 8.26 -15.31
N ARG A 96 9.18 7.54 -14.44
CA ARG A 96 7.95 8.02 -13.78
C ARG A 96 8.30 9.12 -12.79
N THR A 97 7.46 10.15 -12.73
CA THR A 97 7.69 11.34 -11.91
C THR A 97 6.54 11.60 -10.96
N GLY A 98 6.80 12.43 -9.96
CA GLY A 98 5.85 12.82 -8.92
C GLY A 98 6.43 12.64 -7.53
N SER A 99 5.69 13.11 -6.54
CA SER A 99 6.10 13.05 -5.14
C SER A 99 4.89 13.15 -4.22
N PHE A 100 5.11 12.95 -2.92
CA PHE A 100 4.09 13.14 -1.88
C PHE A 100 2.78 12.39 -2.10
N ILE A 101 2.88 11.12 -2.49
CA ILE A 101 1.73 10.22 -2.47
C ILE A 101 1.53 9.78 -1.02
N MET A 102 0.40 10.20 -0.46
CA MET A 102 0.10 10.02 0.96
C MET A 102 -1.06 9.05 1.16
N VAL A 103 -1.04 8.37 2.30
CA VAL A 103 -2.24 7.82 2.94
C VAL A 103 -2.64 8.83 4.01
N HIS A 104 -3.89 9.31 4.00
CA HIS A 104 -4.32 10.45 4.82
C HIS A 104 -5.80 10.38 5.23
N GLY A 105 -6.20 11.23 6.14
CA GLY A 105 -7.59 11.42 6.54
C GLY A 105 -8.46 12.13 5.50
N ARG A 106 -9.68 12.49 5.88
CA ARG A 106 -10.71 13.03 5.00
C ARG A 106 -11.11 12.08 3.87
N ASP A 107 -11.77 12.60 2.84
CA ASP A 107 -12.49 11.84 1.81
C ASP A 107 -12.24 12.36 0.38
N VAL A 108 -11.13 13.08 0.16
CA VAL A 108 -10.77 13.65 -1.14
C VAL A 108 -9.39 13.18 -1.60
N SER A 109 -9.23 12.93 -2.90
CA SER A 109 -7.96 12.49 -3.48
C SER A 109 -7.69 13.12 -4.84
N ILE A 110 -6.41 13.40 -5.10
CA ILE A 110 -5.84 13.74 -6.40
C ILE A 110 -4.58 12.91 -6.71
N GLY A 111 -4.54 11.65 -6.20
CA GLY A 111 -3.42 10.71 -6.33
C GLY A 111 -3.11 9.95 -5.06
N CYS A 112 -3.58 10.41 -3.92
CA CYS A 112 -3.39 9.79 -2.60
C CYS A 112 -4.46 8.72 -2.29
N LEU A 113 -4.37 8.11 -1.11
CA LEU A 113 -5.38 7.23 -0.54
C LEU A 113 -6.02 7.95 0.65
N ALA A 114 -7.27 8.36 0.53
CA ALA A 114 -8.04 8.98 1.62
C ALA A 114 -8.78 7.92 2.43
N MET A 115 -8.59 7.91 3.76
CA MET A 115 -9.06 6.83 4.64
C MET A 115 -10.16 7.25 5.61
N THR A 116 -10.71 8.47 5.51
CA THR A 116 -11.45 9.18 6.56
C THR A 116 -10.58 9.49 7.78
N ASP A 117 -11.05 10.41 8.66
CA ASP A 117 -10.28 10.77 9.85
C ASP A 117 -10.18 9.61 10.84
N SER A 118 -11.28 8.90 11.09
CA SER A 118 -11.29 7.73 11.98
C SER A 118 -10.46 6.56 11.43
N GLY A 119 -10.47 6.35 10.12
CA GLY A 119 -9.68 5.30 9.48
C GLY A 119 -8.18 5.58 9.59
N ILE A 120 -7.76 6.81 9.30
CA ILE A 120 -6.34 7.17 9.37
C ILE A 120 -5.81 7.18 10.79
N GLU A 121 -6.60 7.54 11.80
CA GLU A 121 -6.19 7.52 13.21
C GLU A 121 -5.71 6.13 13.64
N GLU A 122 -6.46 5.10 13.30
CA GLU A 122 -6.10 3.72 13.60
C GLU A 122 -4.87 3.26 12.79
N ILE A 123 -4.90 3.48 11.48
CA ILE A 123 -3.82 3.06 10.57
C ILE A 123 -2.52 3.77 10.92
N TYR A 124 -2.56 5.08 11.11
CA TYR A 124 -1.40 5.91 11.45
C TYR A 124 -0.78 5.45 12.78
N THR A 125 -1.61 5.23 13.80
CA THR A 125 -1.14 4.74 15.11
C THR A 125 -0.40 3.41 14.97
N MET A 126 -0.92 2.46 14.19
CA MET A 126 -0.27 1.17 14.00
C MET A 126 1.04 1.29 13.22
N VAL A 127 1.09 2.12 12.18
CA VAL A 127 2.29 2.40 11.38
C VAL A 127 3.35 3.10 12.24
N GLU A 128 2.99 4.18 12.91
CA GLU A 128 3.91 4.95 13.77
C GLU A 128 4.50 4.06 14.87
N GLN A 129 3.66 3.33 15.59
CA GLN A 129 4.11 2.50 16.69
C GLN A 129 4.97 1.32 16.23
N ALA A 130 4.72 0.74 15.07
CA ALA A 130 5.58 -0.27 14.49
C ALA A 130 6.98 0.30 14.19
N LEU A 131 7.06 1.50 13.61
CA LEU A 131 8.32 2.20 13.34
C LEU A 131 9.07 2.56 14.64
N VAL A 132 8.38 3.09 15.64
CA VAL A 132 8.93 3.43 16.96
C VAL A 132 9.51 2.19 17.67
N HIS A 133 8.88 1.02 17.51
CA HIS A 133 9.32 -0.24 18.13
C HIS A 133 10.32 -1.04 17.27
N GLY A 134 10.92 -0.42 16.26
CA GLY A 134 12.10 -0.95 15.56
C GLY A 134 11.83 -1.55 14.19
N GLN A 135 10.62 -1.51 13.66
CA GLN A 135 10.40 -1.78 12.25
C GLN A 135 11.05 -0.66 11.43
N LYS A 136 11.97 -1.00 10.53
CA LYS A 136 12.72 0.01 9.76
C LYS A 136 11.83 0.79 8.82
N ASN A 137 11.04 0.08 8.02
CA ASN A 137 10.09 0.62 7.05
C ASN A 137 8.82 -0.20 7.10
N VAL A 138 7.67 0.40 6.82
CA VAL A 138 6.40 -0.32 6.69
C VAL A 138 6.10 -0.57 5.21
N PRO A 139 6.06 -1.85 4.76
CA PRO A 139 5.72 -2.17 3.38
C PRO A 139 4.29 -1.77 3.04
N VAL A 140 4.10 -1.20 1.85
CA VAL A 140 2.80 -0.85 1.29
C VAL A 140 2.69 -1.43 -0.11
N GLN A 141 1.72 -2.30 -0.32
CA GLN A 141 1.40 -2.82 -1.65
C GLN A 141 0.07 -2.21 -2.11
N ILE A 142 0.06 -1.62 -3.30
CA ILE A 142 -1.15 -1.06 -3.91
C ILE A 142 -1.45 -1.85 -5.18
N ASN A 143 -2.53 -2.63 -5.15
CA ASN A 143 -2.97 -3.48 -6.24
C ASN A 143 -4.12 -2.83 -7.02
N PRO A 144 -4.23 -3.06 -8.34
CA PRO A 144 -5.39 -2.62 -9.11
C PRO A 144 -6.68 -3.31 -8.65
N PHE A 145 -6.63 -4.62 -8.53
CA PHE A 145 -7.73 -5.52 -8.18
C PHE A 145 -7.20 -6.76 -7.46
N VAL A 146 -8.08 -7.62 -6.96
CA VAL A 146 -7.70 -8.96 -6.48
C VAL A 146 -7.34 -9.82 -7.70
N PRO A 147 -6.09 -10.29 -7.83
CA PRO A 147 -5.60 -10.90 -9.08
C PRO A 147 -6.04 -12.37 -9.21
N THR A 148 -7.34 -12.62 -9.34
CA THR A 148 -7.83 -13.94 -9.69
C THR A 148 -7.49 -14.29 -11.15
N PRO A 149 -7.37 -15.58 -11.52
CA PRO A 149 -7.12 -15.97 -12.90
C PRO A 149 -8.14 -15.39 -13.88
N ALA A 150 -9.43 -15.33 -13.50
CA ALA A 150 -10.49 -14.74 -14.30
C ALA A 150 -10.26 -13.23 -14.50
N ARG A 151 -10.00 -12.49 -13.40
CA ARG A 151 -9.79 -11.04 -13.46
C ARG A 151 -8.53 -10.66 -14.27
N LEU A 152 -7.45 -11.43 -14.15
CA LEU A 152 -6.25 -11.26 -14.98
C LEU A 152 -6.52 -11.54 -16.47
N SER A 153 -7.36 -12.54 -16.77
CA SER A 153 -7.74 -12.86 -18.15
C SER A 153 -8.57 -11.76 -18.82
N GLU A 154 -9.41 -11.05 -18.06
CA GLU A 154 -10.16 -9.89 -18.53
C GLU A 154 -9.24 -8.75 -18.97
N GLU A 155 -8.09 -8.61 -18.31
CA GLU A 155 -7.11 -7.54 -18.56
C GLU A 155 -5.92 -7.97 -19.44
N LYS A 156 -6.00 -9.13 -20.10
CA LYS A 156 -4.89 -9.68 -20.90
C LYS A 156 -4.38 -8.76 -22.03
N ASP A 157 -5.27 -7.92 -22.56
CA ASP A 157 -4.97 -6.97 -23.65
C ASP A 157 -4.63 -5.56 -23.12
N SER A 158 -4.59 -5.38 -21.81
CA SER A 158 -4.18 -4.12 -21.16
C SER A 158 -2.68 -3.86 -21.40
N PRO A 159 -2.26 -2.60 -21.61
CA PRO A 159 -0.84 -2.24 -21.64
C PRO A 159 -0.13 -2.53 -20.32
N HIS A 160 -0.87 -2.77 -19.24
CA HIS A 160 -0.35 -3.07 -17.91
C HIS A 160 -0.39 -4.56 -17.55
N ALA A 161 -0.85 -5.43 -18.47
CA ALA A 161 -1.06 -6.86 -18.20
C ALA A 161 0.18 -7.56 -17.63
N ALA A 162 1.36 -7.32 -18.20
CA ALA A 162 2.62 -7.89 -17.72
C ALA A 162 2.97 -7.41 -16.30
N PHE A 163 2.81 -6.12 -16.02
CA PHE A 163 3.02 -5.55 -14.70
C PHE A 163 2.06 -6.13 -13.66
N TRP A 164 0.79 -6.28 -14.01
CA TRP A 164 -0.21 -6.88 -13.12
C TRP A 164 0.01 -8.38 -12.90
N ALA A 165 0.55 -9.10 -13.88
CA ALA A 165 0.96 -10.49 -13.70
C ALA A 165 2.10 -10.63 -12.67
N ASP A 166 3.05 -9.69 -12.68
CA ASP A 166 4.11 -9.63 -11.68
C ASP A 166 3.57 -9.30 -10.27
N MET A 167 2.64 -8.36 -10.18
CA MET A 167 1.96 -8.05 -8.92
C MET A 167 1.14 -9.24 -8.40
N ALA A 168 0.52 -10.02 -9.30
CA ALA A 168 -0.20 -11.24 -8.93
C ALA A 168 0.72 -12.29 -8.29
N ARG A 169 1.94 -12.45 -8.78
CA ARG A 169 2.93 -13.35 -8.14
C ARG A 169 3.26 -12.94 -6.71
N ALA A 170 3.38 -11.64 -6.46
CA ALA A 170 3.62 -11.12 -5.12
C ALA A 170 2.37 -11.25 -4.22
N TRP A 171 1.19 -11.08 -4.78
CA TRP A 171 -0.08 -11.36 -4.08
C TRP A 171 -0.13 -12.81 -3.62
N ASP A 172 0.07 -13.77 -4.55
CA ASP A 172 0.07 -15.20 -4.26
C ASP A 172 1.13 -15.59 -3.22
N TRP A 173 2.31 -14.95 -3.27
CA TRP A 173 3.32 -15.11 -2.23
C TRP A 173 2.76 -14.75 -0.86
N THR A 174 2.15 -13.57 -0.73
CA THR A 174 1.59 -13.08 0.54
C THR A 174 0.46 -14.00 1.04
N GLU A 175 -0.42 -14.44 0.14
CA GLU A 175 -1.51 -15.37 0.51
C GLU A 175 -1.01 -16.71 1.05
N ARG A 176 0.06 -17.25 0.45
CA ARG A 176 0.64 -18.55 0.86
C ARG A 176 1.52 -18.46 2.09
N THR A 177 2.34 -17.40 2.18
CA THR A 177 3.38 -17.32 3.23
C THR A 177 2.97 -16.44 4.40
N ARG A 178 1.92 -15.66 4.24
CA ARG A 178 1.52 -14.63 5.21
C ARG A 178 2.64 -13.65 5.55
N THR A 179 3.50 -13.35 4.57
CA THR A 179 4.55 -12.35 4.69
C THR A 179 4.50 -11.39 3.49
N PRO A 180 4.87 -10.11 3.67
CA PRO A 180 4.96 -9.20 2.53
C PRO A 180 6.00 -9.71 1.52
N ALA A 181 5.67 -9.65 0.24
CA ALA A 181 6.59 -10.05 -0.82
C ALA A 181 7.79 -9.09 -0.86
N ARG A 182 8.99 -9.66 -0.99
CA ARG A 182 10.21 -8.89 -1.24
C ARG A 182 10.41 -8.77 -2.74
N VAL A 183 10.29 -7.57 -3.26
CA VAL A 183 10.45 -7.28 -4.69
C VAL A 183 11.75 -6.52 -4.95
N LYS A 184 12.34 -6.73 -6.11
CA LYS A 184 13.47 -5.95 -6.59
C LYS A 184 13.14 -5.44 -7.99
N ALA A 185 13.47 -4.19 -8.27
CA ALA A 185 13.48 -3.71 -9.63
C ALA A 185 14.60 -4.43 -10.39
N VAL A 186 14.26 -5.09 -11.48
CA VAL A 186 15.22 -5.70 -12.39
C VAL A 186 15.18 -4.88 -13.67
N ASN A 187 16.32 -4.31 -14.04
CA ASN A 187 16.46 -3.71 -15.36
C ASN A 187 16.38 -4.85 -16.37
N GLY A 188 15.41 -4.80 -17.27
CA GLY A 188 15.24 -5.76 -18.34
C GLY A 188 16.36 -5.69 -19.37
#